data_b5db4f106d7a60ee2dec2f88d14cf685
#
_entry.id   b5db4f106d7a60ee2dec2f88d14cf685
#
_cell.length_a   1.000
_cell.length_b   1.000
_cell.length_c   1.000
_cell.angle_alpha   90.00
_cell.angle_beta   90.00
_cell.angle_gamma   90.00
#
_symmetry.space_group_name_H-M   'P 1'
#
loop_
_entity.id
_entity.type
_entity.pdbx_description
1 polymer ?
#
loop_
_entity_poly.entity_id
_entity_poly.type
_entity_poly.pdbx_seq_one_letter_code
_entity_poly.pdbx_strand_id
1 'polypeptide(L)'
;MKKKVTQETANRLRELLEKVISEREDAAPLPKNHQIARLLLPLFALCFAGVYLQNTYVFFLIRDAIEYSSQLGVWKTLEFLVVTLSLRFWTWSVPFIVLGVVFFWRRHSFKKEFNALVERAKEEITLWKKKPLETNRTLVKGLEGFLKSLQTEYQFEQ
;
A
#
# COMPACT_ATOMS: atom_id res chain seq x y z
N MET A 1 -10.01 -12.76 -19.91
CA MET A 1 -9.79 -11.87 -18.74
C MET A 1 -8.31 -11.80 -18.45
N LYS A 2 -7.69 -10.64 -18.55
CA LYS A 2 -6.26 -10.48 -18.19
C LYS A 2 -6.09 -10.46 -16.68
N LYS A 3 -5.10 -11.19 -16.16
CA LYS A 3 -4.83 -11.30 -14.72
C LYS A 3 -4.24 -9.99 -14.15
N LYS A 4 -4.57 -9.67 -12.91
CA LYS A 4 -3.92 -8.55 -12.19
C LYS A 4 -2.53 -8.99 -11.74
N VAL A 5 -1.56 -8.10 -11.82
CA VAL A 5 -0.21 -8.33 -11.30
C VAL A 5 -0.28 -8.51 -9.79
N THR A 6 0.27 -9.62 -9.30
CA THR A 6 0.34 -9.96 -7.89
C THR A 6 1.72 -9.61 -7.32
N GLN A 7 1.81 -9.52 -5.99
CA GLN A 7 3.09 -9.33 -5.30
C GLN A 7 4.08 -10.46 -5.60
N GLU A 8 3.58 -11.68 -5.75
CA GLU A 8 4.38 -12.86 -6.11
C GLU A 8 5.03 -12.71 -7.47
N THR A 9 4.27 -12.21 -8.47
CA THR A 9 4.77 -11.93 -9.81
C THR A 9 5.88 -10.87 -9.81
N ALA A 10 5.71 -9.82 -8.98
CA ALA A 10 6.71 -8.77 -8.82
C ALA A 10 7.99 -9.31 -8.13
N ASN A 11 7.85 -10.13 -7.10
CA ASN A 11 8.98 -10.77 -6.42
C ASN A 11 9.76 -11.69 -7.35
N ARG A 12 9.06 -12.47 -8.17
CA ARG A 12 9.70 -13.37 -9.14
C ARG A 12 10.46 -12.61 -10.22
N LEU A 13 9.89 -11.49 -10.72
CA LEU A 13 10.59 -10.61 -11.64
C LEU A 13 11.87 -10.03 -11.01
N ARG A 14 11.76 -9.63 -9.75
CA ARG A 14 12.87 -9.08 -8.98
C ARG A 14 14.00 -10.10 -8.79
N GLU A 15 13.68 -11.33 -8.38
CA GLU A 15 14.66 -12.41 -8.25
C GLU A 15 15.40 -12.72 -9.56
N LEU A 16 14.66 -12.79 -10.67
CA LEU A 16 15.28 -13.04 -11.98
C LEU A 16 16.20 -11.86 -12.37
N LEU A 17 15.76 -10.64 -12.11
CA LEU A 17 16.53 -9.46 -12.40
C LEU A 17 17.78 -9.34 -11.50
N GLU A 18 17.67 -9.66 -10.21
CA GLU A 18 18.81 -9.73 -9.30
C GLU A 18 19.86 -10.73 -9.75
N LYS A 19 19.44 -11.92 -10.19
CA LYS A 19 20.38 -12.93 -10.74
C LYS A 19 21.10 -12.44 -12.01
N VAL A 20 20.38 -11.76 -12.90
CA VAL A 20 20.99 -11.19 -14.12
C VAL A 20 21.96 -10.04 -13.77
N ILE A 21 21.61 -9.21 -12.80
CA ILE A 21 22.40 -8.06 -12.38
C ILE A 21 23.62 -8.48 -11.56
N SER A 22 23.51 -9.48 -10.68
CA SER A 22 24.60 -9.91 -9.80
C SER A 22 25.83 -10.43 -10.56
N GLU A 23 25.65 -10.82 -11.80
CA GLU A 23 26.75 -11.27 -12.67
C GLU A 23 27.46 -10.10 -13.39
N ARG A 24 27.01 -8.87 -13.16
CA ARG A 24 27.60 -7.66 -13.75
C ARG A 24 28.11 -6.73 -12.67
N GLU A 25 29.43 -6.54 -12.60
CA GLU A 25 30.09 -5.71 -11.58
C GLU A 25 29.65 -4.24 -11.59
N ASP A 26 29.28 -3.68 -12.75
CA ASP A 26 28.92 -2.27 -12.95
C ASP A 26 27.41 -1.99 -12.85
N ALA A 27 26.62 -2.91 -12.30
CA ALA A 27 25.17 -2.76 -12.29
C ALA A 27 24.68 -1.83 -11.17
N ALA A 28 23.85 -0.86 -11.54
CA ALA A 28 23.18 0.00 -10.56
C ALA A 28 22.22 -0.83 -9.67
N PRO A 29 22.14 -0.54 -8.35
CA PRO A 29 21.31 -1.29 -7.43
C PRO A 29 19.82 -1.19 -7.81
N LEU A 30 19.11 -2.29 -7.60
CA LEU A 30 17.65 -2.34 -7.80
C LEU A 30 16.92 -1.34 -6.89
N PRO A 31 15.80 -0.78 -7.34
CA PRO A 31 14.98 0.08 -6.51
C PRO A 31 14.60 -0.66 -5.23
N LYS A 32 14.92 -0.05 -4.07
CA LYS A 32 14.62 -0.62 -2.75
C LYS A 32 13.11 -0.77 -2.60
N ASN A 33 12.69 -1.94 -2.12
CA ASN A 33 11.31 -2.15 -1.70
C ASN A 33 10.98 -1.13 -0.60
N HIS A 34 10.11 -0.18 -0.90
CA HIS A 34 9.68 0.77 0.12
C HIS A 34 8.90 0.04 1.22
N GLN A 35 9.57 -0.21 2.33
CA GLN A 35 8.98 -0.86 3.53
C GLN A 35 8.00 0.06 4.28
N ILE A 36 7.39 1.02 3.58
CA ILE A 36 6.43 1.98 4.12
C ILE A 36 5.23 1.26 4.76
N ALA A 37 4.87 0.07 4.27
CA ALA A 37 3.82 -0.76 4.88
C ALA A 37 4.09 -1.12 6.36
N ARG A 38 5.37 -1.20 6.79
CA ARG A 38 5.71 -1.47 8.19
C ARG A 38 5.48 -0.28 9.12
N LEU A 39 5.60 0.95 8.60
CA LEU A 39 5.35 2.18 9.36
C LEU A 39 3.84 2.50 9.48
N LEU A 40 3.04 2.04 8.53
CA LEU A 40 1.61 2.30 8.49
C LEU A 40 0.80 1.48 9.51
N LEU A 41 1.26 0.28 9.83
CA LEU A 41 0.61 -0.59 10.81
C LEU A 41 0.57 0.04 12.22
N PRO A 42 1.69 0.54 12.79
CA PRO A 42 1.66 1.23 14.08
C PRO A 42 0.87 2.54 14.04
N LEU A 43 0.92 3.29 12.94
CA LEU A 43 0.11 4.50 12.79
C LEU A 43 -1.38 4.19 12.82
N PHE A 44 -1.80 3.12 12.14
CA PHE A 44 -3.18 2.65 12.17
C PHE A 44 -3.61 2.20 13.56
N ALA A 45 -2.76 1.45 14.27
CA ALA A 45 -3.01 1.02 15.64
C ALA A 45 -3.17 2.22 16.59
N LEU A 46 -2.34 3.26 16.45
CA LEU A 46 -2.44 4.50 17.22
C LEU A 46 -3.76 5.26 16.92
N CYS A 47 -4.16 5.38 15.64
CA CYS A 47 -5.44 5.98 15.28
C CYS A 47 -6.61 5.20 15.88
N PHE A 48 -6.56 3.88 15.86
CA PHE A 48 -7.61 3.03 16.41
C PHE A 48 -7.70 3.14 17.94
N ALA A 49 -6.54 3.16 18.62
CA ALA A 49 -6.47 3.38 20.07
C ALA A 49 -7.02 4.75 20.45
N GLY A 50 -6.69 5.80 19.70
CA GLY A 50 -7.22 7.14 19.92
C GLY A 50 -8.74 7.21 19.80
N VAL A 51 -9.31 6.58 18.77
CA VAL A 51 -10.77 6.48 18.58
C VAL A 51 -11.43 5.70 19.71
N TYR A 52 -10.81 4.61 20.16
CA TYR A 52 -11.32 3.82 21.28
C TYR A 52 -11.36 4.62 22.57
N LEU A 53 -10.28 5.30 22.93
CA LEU A 53 -10.20 6.16 24.11
C LEU A 53 -11.24 7.30 24.06
N GLN A 54 -11.39 7.93 22.90
CA GLN A 54 -12.38 9.00 22.71
C GLN A 54 -13.83 8.49 22.81
N ASN A 55 -14.12 7.29 22.32
CA ASN A 55 -15.43 6.68 22.48
C ASN A 55 -15.76 6.39 23.95
N THR A 56 -14.80 5.92 24.71
CA THR A 56 -14.97 5.67 26.15
C THR A 56 -15.28 6.96 26.88
N TYR A 57 -14.56 8.04 26.58
CA TYR A 57 -14.81 9.35 27.16
C TYR A 57 -16.20 9.89 26.80
N VAL A 58 -16.59 9.81 25.54
CA VAL A 58 -17.94 10.23 25.07
C VAL A 58 -19.06 9.42 25.75
N PHE A 59 -18.83 8.12 25.96
CA PHE A 59 -19.80 7.29 26.69
C PHE A 59 -20.05 7.79 28.12
N PHE A 60 -18.99 8.15 28.85
CA PHE A 60 -19.12 8.74 30.18
C PHE A 60 -19.85 10.07 30.14
N LEU A 61 -19.52 10.95 29.17
CA LEU A 61 -20.22 12.23 29.03
C LEU A 61 -21.72 12.07 28.76
N ILE A 62 -22.12 11.11 27.92
CA ILE A 62 -23.54 10.82 27.63
C ILE A 62 -24.24 10.33 28.89
N ARG A 63 -23.61 9.43 29.64
CA ARG A 63 -24.14 8.92 30.90
C ARG A 63 -24.38 10.04 31.89
N ASP A 64 -23.37 10.91 32.09
CA ASP A 64 -23.47 12.05 33.01
C ASP A 64 -24.56 13.04 32.54
N ALA A 65 -24.67 13.30 31.22
CA ALA A 65 -25.72 14.18 30.70
C ALA A 65 -27.13 13.60 30.92
N ILE A 66 -27.31 12.30 30.82
CA ILE A 66 -28.60 11.64 31.11
C ILE A 66 -28.91 11.73 32.59
N GLU A 67 -27.93 11.50 33.46
CA GLU A 67 -28.07 11.60 34.93
C GLU A 67 -28.48 13.01 35.39
N TYR A 68 -27.90 14.04 34.76
CA TYR A 68 -28.20 15.46 35.04
C TYR A 68 -29.31 16.06 34.14
N SER A 69 -29.96 15.27 33.30
CA SER A 69 -30.98 15.75 32.33
C SER A 69 -32.15 16.51 32.99
N SER A 70 -32.53 16.12 34.21
CA SER A 70 -33.55 16.82 35.02
C SER A 70 -33.17 18.28 35.39
N GLN A 71 -31.88 18.56 35.44
CA GLN A 71 -31.34 19.90 35.78
C GLN A 71 -31.07 20.75 34.52
N LEU A 72 -30.67 20.13 33.40
CA LEU A 72 -30.30 20.81 32.16
C LEU A 72 -31.50 21.20 31.28
N GLY A 73 -32.66 20.57 31.46
CA GLY A 73 -33.81 20.72 30.59
C GLY A 73 -33.70 19.97 29.24
N VAL A 74 -34.85 19.62 28.68
CA VAL A 74 -34.93 18.74 27.49
C VAL A 74 -34.15 19.29 26.29
N TRP A 75 -34.24 20.56 26.00
CA TRP A 75 -33.59 21.18 24.85
C TRP A 75 -32.07 21.15 24.92
N LYS A 76 -31.47 21.47 26.05
CA LYS A 76 -30.02 21.42 26.22
C LYS A 76 -29.48 20.01 26.18
N THR A 77 -30.23 19.05 26.70
CA THR A 77 -29.87 17.63 26.63
C THR A 77 -29.89 17.12 25.18
N LEU A 78 -30.90 17.51 24.37
CA LEU A 78 -30.96 17.19 22.94
C LEU A 78 -29.80 17.83 22.17
N GLU A 79 -29.53 19.10 22.37
CA GLU A 79 -28.39 19.79 21.72
C GLU A 79 -27.06 19.10 22.04
N PHE A 80 -26.82 18.76 23.30
CA PHE A 80 -25.63 18.02 23.73
C PHE A 80 -25.53 16.65 23.06
N LEU A 81 -26.61 15.88 22.98
CA LEU A 81 -26.63 14.59 22.31
C LEU A 81 -26.34 14.70 20.82
N VAL A 82 -26.92 15.69 20.12
CA VAL A 82 -26.66 15.89 18.68
C VAL A 82 -25.20 16.25 18.43
N VAL A 83 -24.61 17.15 19.20
CA VAL A 83 -23.20 17.52 19.09
C VAL A 83 -22.32 16.30 19.35
N THR A 84 -22.60 15.54 20.40
CA THR A 84 -21.82 14.37 20.78
C THR A 84 -21.89 13.26 19.74
N LEU A 85 -23.07 13.00 19.16
CA LEU A 85 -23.25 12.03 18.08
C LEU A 85 -22.52 12.48 16.80
N SER A 86 -22.57 13.77 16.48
CA SER A 86 -21.84 14.33 15.33
C SER A 86 -20.34 14.17 15.48
N LEU A 87 -19.78 14.50 16.64
CA LEU A 87 -18.35 14.28 16.94
C LEU A 87 -18.00 12.79 16.85
N ARG A 88 -18.85 11.90 17.34
CA ARG A 88 -18.65 10.46 17.26
C ARG A 88 -18.59 9.96 15.83
N PHE A 89 -19.48 10.46 14.97
CA PHE A 89 -19.46 10.11 13.54
C PHE A 89 -18.15 10.50 12.87
N TRP A 90 -17.67 11.73 13.10
CA TRP A 90 -16.41 12.21 12.56
C TRP A 90 -15.21 11.41 13.05
N THR A 91 -15.15 11.10 14.34
CA THR A 91 -14.04 10.33 14.92
C THR A 91 -13.95 8.92 14.37
N TRP A 92 -15.08 8.27 14.12
CA TRP A 92 -15.10 6.95 13.47
C TRP A 92 -14.74 7.02 11.99
N SER A 93 -15.03 8.11 11.31
CA SER A 93 -14.73 8.29 9.89
C SER A 93 -13.23 8.44 9.63
N VAL A 94 -12.48 9.05 10.54
CA VAL A 94 -11.03 9.30 10.38
C VAL A 94 -10.22 8.01 10.12
N PRO A 95 -10.35 6.91 10.89
CA PRO A 95 -9.63 5.67 10.62
C PRO A 95 -9.94 5.09 9.25
N PHE A 96 -11.20 5.16 8.79
CA PHE A 96 -11.58 4.66 7.46
C PHE A 96 -11.02 5.51 6.34
N ILE A 97 -10.96 6.82 6.51
CA ILE A 97 -10.31 7.74 5.57
C ILE A 97 -8.81 7.43 5.50
N VAL A 98 -8.14 7.29 6.64
CA VAL A 98 -6.71 6.93 6.70
C VAL A 98 -6.46 5.59 6.02
N LEU A 99 -7.27 4.57 6.29
CA LEU A 99 -7.19 3.27 5.61
C LEU A 99 -7.35 3.40 4.10
N GLY A 100 -8.34 4.17 3.64
CA GLY A 100 -8.58 4.41 2.22
C GLY A 100 -7.37 5.07 1.54
N VAL A 101 -6.79 6.11 2.17
CA VAL A 101 -5.60 6.80 1.67
C VAL A 101 -4.40 5.85 1.61
N VAL A 102 -4.18 5.07 2.68
CA VAL A 102 -3.09 4.08 2.74
C VAL A 102 -3.25 3.01 1.66
N PHE A 103 -4.45 2.49 1.48
CA PHE A 103 -4.73 1.48 0.47
C PHE A 103 -4.52 2.02 -0.95
N PHE A 104 -5.00 3.23 -1.23
CA PHE A 104 -4.80 3.90 -2.51
C PHE A 104 -3.33 4.16 -2.79
N TRP A 105 -2.61 4.68 -1.82
CA TRP A 105 -1.18 4.98 -1.93
C TRP A 105 -0.34 3.71 -2.14
N ARG A 106 -0.64 2.64 -1.37
CA ARG A 106 0.01 1.33 -1.55
C ARG A 106 -0.21 0.79 -2.96
N ARG A 107 -1.42 0.90 -3.48
CA ARG A 107 -1.74 0.45 -4.84
C ARG A 107 -0.98 1.26 -5.89
N HIS A 108 -0.92 2.58 -5.72
CA HIS A 108 -0.21 3.47 -6.63
C HIS A 108 1.30 3.23 -6.60
N SER A 109 1.89 3.15 -5.41
CA SER A 109 3.32 2.84 -5.23
C SER A 109 3.70 1.49 -5.81
N PHE A 110 2.89 0.46 -5.58
CA PHE A 110 3.10 -0.87 -6.17
C PHE A 110 3.12 -0.82 -7.71
N LYS A 111 2.16 -0.12 -8.32
CA LYS A 111 2.12 0.03 -9.79
C LYS A 111 3.38 0.72 -10.30
N LYS A 112 3.82 1.79 -9.64
CA LYS A 112 5.03 2.55 -9.99
C LYS A 112 6.30 1.71 -9.86
N GLU A 113 6.46 0.97 -8.75
CA GLU A 113 7.60 0.08 -8.54
C GLU A 113 7.65 -1.05 -9.56
N PHE A 114 6.52 -1.66 -9.84
CA PHE A 114 6.43 -2.75 -10.81
C PHE A 114 6.79 -2.27 -12.23
N ASN A 115 6.28 -1.11 -12.66
CA ASN A 115 6.64 -0.54 -13.95
C ASN A 115 8.15 -0.21 -14.03
N ALA A 116 8.74 0.31 -12.96
CA ALA A 116 10.18 0.56 -12.90
C ALA A 116 11.01 -0.74 -13.02
N LEU A 117 10.57 -1.84 -12.39
CA LEU A 117 11.20 -3.14 -12.52
C LEU A 117 11.11 -3.67 -13.96
N VAL A 118 9.96 -3.52 -14.61
CA VAL A 118 9.76 -3.94 -16.00
C VAL A 118 10.66 -3.14 -16.96
N GLU A 119 10.73 -1.82 -16.81
CA GLU A 119 11.62 -0.99 -17.63
C GLU A 119 13.08 -1.35 -17.42
N ARG A 120 13.49 -1.54 -16.16
CA ARG A 120 14.86 -1.98 -15.85
C ARG A 120 15.18 -3.34 -16.46
N ALA A 121 14.25 -4.27 -16.44
CA ALA A 121 14.43 -5.58 -17.08
C ALA A 121 14.59 -5.48 -18.61
N LYS A 122 13.84 -4.58 -19.26
CA LYS A 122 14.00 -4.31 -20.69
C LYS A 122 15.36 -3.69 -21.03
N GLU A 123 15.82 -2.74 -20.21
CA GLU A 123 17.14 -2.12 -20.35
C GLU A 123 18.25 -3.17 -20.24
N GLU A 124 18.20 -4.03 -19.21
CA GLU A 124 19.19 -5.08 -19.02
C GLU A 124 19.21 -6.08 -20.21
N ILE A 125 18.05 -6.53 -20.67
CA ILE A 125 17.98 -7.40 -21.86
C ILE A 125 18.61 -6.72 -23.07
N THR A 126 18.39 -5.42 -23.26
CA THR A 126 18.94 -4.66 -24.38
C THR A 126 20.46 -4.54 -24.30
N LEU A 127 21.00 -4.30 -23.08
CA LEU A 127 22.42 -4.24 -22.83
C LEU A 127 23.10 -5.58 -23.08
N TRP A 128 22.50 -6.69 -22.64
CA TRP A 128 23.02 -8.04 -22.87
C TRP A 128 22.99 -8.45 -24.35
N LYS A 129 22.00 -7.98 -25.12
CA LYS A 129 21.97 -8.19 -26.57
C LYS A 129 23.12 -7.49 -27.29
N LYS A 130 23.62 -6.36 -26.75
CA LYS A 130 24.76 -5.63 -27.32
C LYS A 130 26.10 -6.24 -26.98
N LYS A 131 26.24 -6.89 -25.82
CA LYS A 131 27.48 -7.55 -25.37
C LYS A 131 27.15 -8.95 -24.85
N PRO A 132 26.96 -9.96 -25.71
CA PRO A 132 26.63 -11.31 -25.27
C PRO A 132 27.86 -11.97 -24.63
N LEU A 133 27.80 -12.18 -23.31
CA LEU A 133 28.66 -13.15 -22.61
C LEU A 133 27.99 -14.53 -22.69
N GLU A 134 28.76 -15.55 -23.07
CA GLU A 134 28.18 -16.91 -23.28
C GLU A 134 27.54 -17.51 -22.03
N THR A 135 28.09 -17.21 -20.84
CA THR A 135 27.68 -17.78 -19.55
C THR A 135 26.24 -17.46 -19.17
N ASN A 136 25.68 -16.33 -19.65
CA ASN A 136 24.38 -15.80 -19.15
C ASN A 136 23.25 -15.84 -20.16
N ARG A 137 23.47 -16.47 -21.31
CA ARG A 137 22.46 -16.57 -22.37
C ARG A 137 21.15 -17.22 -21.89
N THR A 138 21.24 -18.18 -20.97
CA THR A 138 20.09 -18.90 -20.43
C THR A 138 19.26 -18.04 -19.46
N LEU A 139 19.91 -17.25 -18.60
CA LEU A 139 19.26 -16.35 -17.66
C LEU A 139 18.54 -15.20 -18.37
N VAL A 140 19.19 -14.60 -19.35
CA VAL A 140 18.59 -13.52 -20.16
C VAL A 140 17.41 -14.04 -20.97
N LYS A 141 17.49 -15.24 -21.56
CA LYS A 141 16.35 -15.88 -22.21
C LYS A 141 15.20 -16.17 -21.25
N GLY A 142 15.51 -16.60 -20.02
CA GLY A 142 14.53 -16.80 -18.96
C GLY A 142 13.80 -15.49 -18.59
N LEU A 143 14.53 -14.41 -18.42
CA LEU A 143 13.97 -13.08 -18.13
C LEU A 143 13.13 -12.55 -19.31
N GLU A 144 13.61 -12.72 -20.54
CA GLU A 144 12.87 -12.32 -21.75
C GLU A 144 11.56 -13.14 -21.93
N GLY A 145 11.63 -14.45 -21.70
CA GLY A 145 10.45 -15.32 -21.71
C GLY A 145 9.43 -14.94 -20.65
N PHE A 146 9.90 -14.61 -19.43
CA PHE A 146 9.03 -14.18 -18.36
C PHE A 146 8.39 -12.81 -18.64
N LEU A 147 9.13 -11.84 -19.18
CA LEU A 147 8.56 -10.56 -19.61
C LEU A 147 7.51 -10.73 -20.71
N LYS A 148 7.77 -11.60 -21.66
CA LYS A 148 6.80 -11.88 -22.74
C LYS A 148 5.52 -12.53 -22.19
N SER A 149 5.62 -13.46 -21.25
CA SER A 149 4.46 -14.04 -20.58
C SER A 149 3.68 -12.99 -19.78
N LEU A 150 4.38 -12.08 -19.10
CA LEU A 150 3.74 -10.96 -18.40
C LEU A 150 2.97 -10.04 -19.34
N GLN A 151 3.52 -9.70 -20.50
CA GLN A 151 2.82 -8.87 -21.50
C GLN A 151 1.58 -9.55 -22.08
N THR A 152 1.62 -10.89 -22.20
CA THR A 152 0.49 -11.66 -22.74
C THR A 152 -0.61 -11.88 -21.71
N GLU A 153 -0.25 -12.17 -20.45
CA GLU A 153 -1.21 -12.52 -19.40
C GLU A 153 -1.76 -11.31 -18.64
N TYR A 154 -0.98 -10.23 -18.55
CA TYR A 154 -1.33 -9.07 -17.74
C TYR A 154 -1.55 -7.82 -18.60
N GLN A 155 -2.50 -6.98 -18.18
CA GLN A 155 -2.65 -5.66 -18.80
C GLN A 155 -1.57 -4.75 -18.22
N PHE A 156 -0.55 -4.45 -19.01
CA PHE A 156 0.25 -3.27 -18.82
C PHE A 156 -0.48 -2.10 -19.51
N GLU A 157 -1.07 -1.22 -18.74
CA GLU A 157 -1.38 0.12 -19.24
C GLU A 157 -0.03 0.83 -19.38
N GLN A 158 0.31 1.09 -20.62
CA GLN A 158 1.43 1.98 -20.99
C GLN A 158 1.15 3.39 -20.50
#